data_3da5080f2d2afa49f738246484315713
#
_entry.id   3da5080f2d2afa49f738246484315713
#
_cell.length_a   1.000
_cell.length_b   1.000
_cell.length_c   1.000
_cell.angle_alpha   90.00
_cell.angle_beta   90.00
_cell.angle_gamma   90.00
#
_symmetry.space_group_name_H-M   'P 1'
#
loop_
_entity.id
_entity.type
_entity.pdbx_description
1 polymer ?
#
loop_
_entity_poly.entity_id
_entity_poly.type
_entity_poly.pdbx_seq_one_letter_code
_entity_poly.pdbx_strand_id
1 'polypeptide(L)'
;VVARIRRLLPDDAQFWTPYGATECLPVAVIEGRELESTRQATEAGAGTCVGRVVAPNEVRIIAIDDAPLPQWSQAREVGQGVVGEITVAGPTATDSYFNRPQATAAAKISEARADGSTRVVHRMGDVGYFDADGRLWFCGRKTQRLETAHGPLYTEQVEPVFNALDGIARTALVGVGPAGRQLPVLCYELQPGTADSPALQQRLRDEAAAHAGTLRIERFLLHPGFPVDIRHNAKIGREKLAAWAATRMEQPA
;
A
#
# COMPACT_ATOMS: atom_id res chain seq x y z
N VAL A 1 -1.72 -15.33 7.99
CA VAL A 1 -2.39 -16.25 7.02
C VAL A 1 -1.36 -17.17 6.40
N VAL A 2 -0.28 -16.65 5.74
CA VAL A 2 0.73 -17.45 5.01
C VAL A 2 1.36 -18.51 5.91
N ALA A 3 1.88 -18.15 7.09
CA ALA A 3 2.47 -19.09 8.05
C ALA A 3 1.50 -20.21 8.50
N ARG A 4 0.18 -19.94 8.53
CA ARG A 4 -0.82 -20.98 8.83
C ARG A 4 -1.01 -21.94 7.67
N ILE A 5 -1.07 -21.43 6.44
CA ILE A 5 -1.19 -22.26 5.23
C ILE A 5 0.04 -23.16 5.10
N ARG A 6 1.24 -22.57 5.27
CA ARG A 6 2.51 -23.32 5.20
C ARG A 6 2.55 -24.55 6.13
N ARG A 7 2.01 -24.45 7.36
CA ARG A 7 1.96 -25.58 8.31
C ARG A 7 1.06 -26.73 7.86
N LEU A 8 0.17 -26.47 6.90
CA LEU A 8 -0.77 -27.47 6.35
C LEU A 8 -0.23 -28.12 5.07
N LEU A 9 0.85 -27.61 4.51
CA LEU A 9 1.44 -28.11 3.27
C LEU A 9 2.64 -29.01 3.56
N PRO A 10 2.89 -30.03 2.72
CA PRO A 10 4.15 -30.78 2.73
C PRO A 10 5.38 -29.86 2.63
N ASP A 11 6.52 -30.31 3.15
CA ASP A 11 7.74 -29.50 3.19
C ASP A 11 8.28 -29.13 1.80
N ASP A 12 8.03 -29.95 0.78
CA ASP A 12 8.41 -29.73 -0.60
C ASP A 12 7.38 -28.92 -1.40
N ALA A 13 6.18 -28.68 -0.85
CA ALA A 13 5.16 -27.90 -1.51
C ALA A 13 5.51 -26.42 -1.57
N GLN A 14 5.27 -25.80 -2.73
CA GLN A 14 5.39 -24.38 -2.94
C GLN A 14 4.03 -23.69 -2.80
N PHE A 15 4.04 -22.50 -2.20
CA PHE A 15 2.87 -21.64 -2.09
C PHE A 15 3.21 -20.27 -2.65
N TRP A 16 2.55 -19.87 -3.71
CA TRP A 16 2.82 -18.61 -4.41
C TRP A 16 1.66 -17.62 -4.22
N THR A 17 2.01 -16.36 -3.97
CA THR A 17 1.03 -15.27 -3.92
C THR A 17 1.28 -14.32 -5.09
N PRO A 18 0.24 -14.08 -5.94
CA PRO A 18 0.34 -13.11 -7.02
C PRO A 18 -0.01 -11.70 -6.54
N TYR A 19 0.70 -10.72 -7.06
CA TYR A 19 0.35 -9.31 -7.00
C TYR A 19 -0.17 -8.83 -8.36
N GLY A 20 -1.21 -7.99 -8.32
CA GLY A 20 -1.81 -7.39 -9.50
C GLY A 20 -3.22 -6.85 -9.22
N ALA A 21 -3.90 -6.45 -10.26
CA ALA A 21 -5.27 -5.98 -10.27
C ALA A 21 -6.07 -6.69 -11.37
N THR A 22 -7.38 -6.53 -11.40
CA THR A 22 -8.23 -7.09 -12.48
C THR A 22 -7.75 -6.68 -13.86
N GLU A 23 -7.20 -5.47 -13.97
CA GLU A 23 -6.66 -4.90 -15.20
C GLU A 23 -5.29 -5.43 -15.60
N CYS A 24 -4.58 -6.09 -14.65
CA CYS A 24 -3.24 -6.61 -14.88
C CYS A 24 -2.86 -7.64 -13.81
N LEU A 25 -2.94 -8.93 -14.13
CA LEU A 25 -2.63 -10.02 -13.20
C LEU A 25 -2.08 -11.25 -13.96
N PRO A 26 -1.00 -11.89 -13.47
CA PRO A 26 -0.12 -11.44 -12.41
C PRO A 26 0.86 -10.37 -12.89
N VAL A 27 1.21 -9.41 -12.03
CA VAL A 27 2.31 -8.45 -12.25
C VAL A 27 3.59 -8.99 -11.65
N ALA A 28 3.52 -9.40 -10.39
CA ALA A 28 4.63 -10.02 -9.68
C ALA A 28 4.13 -11.21 -8.86
N VAL A 29 5.06 -12.09 -8.48
CA VAL A 29 4.77 -13.24 -7.63
C VAL A 29 5.88 -13.41 -6.58
N ILE A 30 5.50 -13.93 -5.42
CA ILE A 30 6.43 -14.28 -4.35
C ILE A 30 6.11 -15.67 -3.80
N GLU A 31 7.14 -16.48 -3.56
CA GLU A 31 7.00 -17.77 -2.87
C GLU A 31 6.84 -17.54 -1.35
N GLY A 32 6.08 -18.39 -0.69
CA GLY A 32 5.70 -18.22 0.70
C GLY A 32 6.86 -18.17 1.68
N ARG A 33 7.97 -18.88 1.43
CA ARG A 33 9.18 -18.81 2.27
C ARG A 33 9.90 -17.49 2.09
N GLU A 34 9.99 -17.00 0.85
CA GLU A 34 10.57 -15.69 0.57
C GLU A 34 9.71 -14.58 1.19
N LEU A 35 8.38 -14.66 1.08
CA LEU A 35 7.47 -13.72 1.74
C LEU A 35 7.65 -13.73 3.27
N GLU A 36 7.82 -14.91 3.87
CA GLU A 36 8.05 -15.02 5.31
C GLU A 36 9.41 -14.42 5.72
N SER A 37 10.45 -14.57 4.90
CA SER A 37 11.77 -13.98 5.14
C SER A 37 11.76 -12.45 5.09
N THR A 38 10.82 -11.83 4.36
CA THR A 38 10.67 -10.36 4.28
C THR A 38 9.78 -9.77 5.38
N ARG A 39 9.18 -10.61 6.23
CA ARG A 39 8.22 -10.20 7.25
C ARG A 39 8.78 -9.16 8.22
N GLN A 40 9.98 -9.36 8.71
CA GLN A 40 10.62 -8.40 9.63
C GLN A 40 10.79 -7.02 8.99
N ALA A 41 11.18 -6.96 7.71
CA ALA A 41 11.29 -5.71 6.99
C ALA A 41 9.91 -5.03 6.82
N THR A 42 8.85 -5.80 6.52
CA THR A 42 7.47 -5.30 6.45
C THR A 42 7.03 -4.72 7.80
N GLU A 43 7.27 -5.42 8.89
CA GLU A 43 6.97 -4.98 10.27
C GLU A 43 7.83 -3.77 10.70
N ALA A 44 8.95 -3.54 10.04
CA ALA A 44 9.80 -2.35 10.21
C ALA A 44 9.45 -1.19 9.24
N GLY A 45 8.38 -1.30 8.46
CA GLY A 45 7.89 -0.21 7.61
C GLY A 45 8.43 -0.19 6.17
N ALA A 46 9.00 -1.28 5.67
CA ALA A 46 9.43 -1.36 4.26
C ALA A 46 8.26 -1.40 3.26
N GLY A 47 7.05 -1.73 3.70
CA GLY A 47 5.93 -2.09 2.85
C GLY A 47 5.75 -3.60 2.76
N THR A 48 4.90 -4.08 1.86
CA THR A 48 4.69 -5.51 1.64
C THR A 48 5.47 -5.98 0.42
N CYS A 49 6.41 -6.93 0.61
CA CYS A 49 7.12 -7.53 -0.51
C CYS A 49 6.16 -8.37 -1.36
N VAL A 50 6.08 -8.08 -2.65
CA VAL A 50 5.26 -8.81 -3.61
C VAL A 50 6.08 -9.64 -4.59
N GLY A 51 7.40 -9.70 -4.37
CA GLY A 51 8.31 -10.57 -5.09
C GLY A 51 8.83 -10.00 -6.40
N ARG A 52 8.95 -10.85 -7.42
CA ARG A 52 9.55 -10.50 -8.70
C ARG A 52 8.53 -10.41 -9.81
N VAL A 53 8.79 -9.50 -10.74
CA VAL A 53 7.95 -9.30 -11.93
C VAL A 53 7.90 -10.58 -12.76
N VAL A 54 6.71 -10.95 -13.19
CA VAL A 54 6.47 -12.12 -14.04
C VAL A 54 6.70 -11.72 -15.50
N ALA A 55 7.68 -12.35 -16.14
CA ALA A 55 7.92 -12.14 -17.57
C ALA A 55 6.72 -12.59 -18.43
N PRO A 56 6.41 -11.92 -19.55
CA PRO A 56 7.17 -10.84 -20.16
C PRO A 56 6.70 -9.43 -19.76
N ASN A 57 6.07 -9.26 -18.59
CA ASN A 57 5.71 -7.93 -18.11
C ASN A 57 6.97 -7.12 -17.77
N GLU A 58 6.88 -5.83 -18.00
CA GLU A 58 7.87 -4.83 -17.59
C GLU A 58 7.21 -3.92 -16.55
N VAL A 59 7.82 -3.77 -15.40
CA VAL A 59 7.36 -2.85 -14.35
C VAL A 59 8.37 -1.72 -14.23
N ARG A 60 7.86 -0.48 -14.24
CA ARG A 60 8.66 0.72 -14.01
C ARG A 60 7.97 1.55 -12.93
N ILE A 61 8.77 2.21 -12.12
CA ILE A 61 8.28 3.08 -11.05
C ILE A 61 8.47 4.52 -11.50
N ILE A 62 7.38 5.30 -11.48
CA ILE A 62 7.39 6.70 -11.88
C ILE A 62 7.08 7.62 -10.71
N ALA A 63 7.49 8.88 -10.79
CA ALA A 63 7.08 9.88 -9.82
C ALA A 63 5.55 9.94 -9.74
N ILE A 64 5.04 10.07 -8.52
CA ILE A 64 3.59 10.13 -8.29
C ILE A 64 3.04 11.41 -8.91
N ASP A 65 2.04 11.25 -9.77
CA ASP A 65 1.26 12.34 -10.37
C ASP A 65 -0.23 11.97 -10.32
N ASP A 66 -1.08 12.89 -9.92
CA ASP A 66 -2.53 12.67 -9.88
C ASP A 66 -3.22 13.03 -11.20
N ALA A 67 -2.52 13.78 -12.06
CA ALA A 67 -3.01 14.10 -13.41
C ALA A 67 -2.86 12.90 -14.37
N PRO A 68 -3.69 12.81 -15.41
CA PRO A 68 -3.46 11.91 -16.52
C PRO A 68 -2.10 12.17 -17.20
N LEU A 69 -1.42 11.11 -17.60
CA LEU A 69 -0.17 11.15 -18.36
C LEU A 69 -0.41 10.50 -19.73
N PRO A 70 -0.77 11.29 -20.78
CA PRO A 70 -1.09 10.75 -22.09
C PRO A 70 0.08 10.03 -22.76
N GLN A 71 1.31 10.51 -22.55
CA GLN A 71 2.51 10.00 -23.20
C GLN A 71 3.58 9.62 -22.19
N TRP A 72 4.32 8.53 -22.45
CA TRP A 72 5.43 8.08 -21.60
C TRP A 72 6.53 9.13 -21.41
N SER A 73 6.77 9.95 -22.43
CA SER A 73 7.75 11.06 -22.35
C SER A 73 7.45 12.09 -21.26
N GLN A 74 6.23 12.12 -20.74
CA GLN A 74 5.82 12.98 -19.63
C GLN A 74 6.01 12.30 -18.28
N ALA A 75 6.20 10.98 -18.25
CA ALA A 75 6.47 10.24 -17.04
C ALA A 75 7.94 10.42 -16.63
N ARG A 76 8.18 10.57 -15.35
CA ARG A 76 9.53 10.63 -14.78
C ARG A 76 9.78 9.37 -13.96
N GLU A 77 10.62 8.50 -14.48
CA GLU A 77 11.04 7.31 -13.73
C GLU A 77 11.85 7.73 -12.49
N VAL A 78 11.69 6.95 -11.42
CA VAL A 78 12.42 7.16 -10.16
C VAL A 78 13.46 6.06 -9.97
N GLY A 79 14.49 6.35 -9.20
CA GLY A 79 15.56 5.40 -8.93
C GLY A 79 15.15 4.27 -7.98
N GLN A 80 16.01 3.28 -7.88
CA GLN A 80 15.88 2.15 -6.96
C GLN A 80 15.74 2.63 -5.51
N GLY A 81 14.86 1.98 -4.75
CA GLY A 81 14.56 2.34 -3.36
C GLY A 81 13.65 3.56 -3.19
N VAL A 82 13.33 4.27 -4.27
CA VAL A 82 12.44 5.44 -4.22
C VAL A 82 11.00 5.02 -4.47
N VAL A 83 10.10 5.35 -3.54
CA VAL A 83 8.68 5.07 -3.68
C VAL A 83 8.07 5.96 -4.76
N GLY A 84 7.40 5.35 -5.71
CA GLY A 84 6.66 6.01 -6.79
C GLY A 84 5.44 5.21 -7.20
N GLU A 85 4.76 5.64 -8.26
CA GLU A 85 3.61 4.93 -8.81
C GLU A 85 4.08 3.74 -9.65
N ILE A 86 3.51 2.57 -9.38
CA ILE A 86 3.80 1.33 -10.11
C ILE A 86 3.10 1.37 -11.47
N THR A 87 3.88 1.16 -12.53
CA THR A 87 3.36 1.05 -13.89
C THR A 87 3.76 -0.26 -14.53
N VAL A 88 2.92 -0.80 -15.40
CA VAL A 88 3.11 -2.11 -16.03
C VAL A 88 2.87 -2.03 -17.52
N ALA A 89 3.81 -2.53 -18.31
CA ALA A 89 3.64 -2.81 -19.73
C ALA A 89 3.78 -4.31 -19.96
N GLY A 90 2.87 -4.93 -20.70
CA GLY A 90 2.94 -6.35 -21.02
C GLY A 90 1.60 -6.96 -21.35
N PRO A 91 1.57 -8.23 -21.74
CA PRO A 91 0.36 -8.90 -22.25
C PRO A 91 -0.72 -9.12 -21.19
N THR A 92 -0.39 -8.98 -19.90
CA THR A 92 -1.38 -9.12 -18.82
C THR A 92 -2.15 -7.82 -18.56
N ALA A 93 -1.66 -6.68 -19.09
CA ALA A 93 -2.31 -5.39 -18.92
C ALA A 93 -3.40 -5.19 -19.98
N THR A 94 -4.59 -4.78 -19.53
CA THR A 94 -5.68 -4.38 -20.44
C THR A 94 -5.36 -3.04 -21.11
N ASP A 95 -5.84 -2.82 -22.34
CA ASP A 95 -5.57 -1.58 -23.09
C ASP A 95 -6.47 -0.43 -22.67
N SER A 96 -7.70 -0.71 -22.25
CA SER A 96 -8.70 0.32 -21.92
C SER A 96 -9.79 -0.19 -21.00
N TYR A 97 -10.57 0.73 -20.45
CA TYR A 97 -11.83 0.44 -19.76
C TYR A 97 -13.00 0.63 -20.70
N PHE A 98 -13.87 -0.36 -20.82
CA PHE A 98 -15.04 -0.32 -21.70
C PHE A 98 -15.97 0.84 -21.33
N ASN A 99 -16.28 1.70 -22.30
CA ASN A 99 -17.14 2.89 -22.15
C ASN A 99 -16.72 3.85 -20.99
N ARG A 100 -15.43 3.90 -20.65
CA ARG A 100 -14.89 4.75 -19.58
C ARG A 100 -13.67 5.54 -20.07
N PRO A 101 -13.81 6.50 -21.00
CA PRO A 101 -12.68 7.21 -21.60
C PRO A 101 -11.85 7.99 -20.57
N GLN A 102 -12.49 8.61 -19.58
CA GLN A 102 -11.80 9.33 -18.51
C GLN A 102 -10.96 8.42 -17.62
N ALA A 103 -11.52 7.25 -17.20
CA ALA A 103 -10.78 6.26 -16.44
C ALA A 103 -9.61 5.69 -17.26
N THR A 104 -9.82 5.46 -18.56
CA THR A 104 -8.76 5.03 -19.48
C THR A 104 -7.65 6.06 -19.56
N ALA A 105 -7.97 7.34 -19.78
CA ALA A 105 -6.99 8.42 -19.84
C ALA A 105 -6.20 8.58 -18.52
N ALA A 106 -6.82 8.34 -17.37
CA ALA A 106 -6.17 8.43 -16.07
C ALA A 106 -5.20 7.27 -15.81
N ALA A 107 -5.49 6.07 -16.36
CA ALA A 107 -4.78 4.83 -16.04
C ALA A 107 -3.87 4.30 -17.15
N LYS A 108 -3.93 4.84 -18.36
CA LYS A 108 -3.20 4.31 -19.52
C LYS A 108 -2.32 5.38 -20.15
N ILE A 109 -1.05 5.05 -20.30
CA ILE A 109 -0.03 5.91 -20.90
C ILE A 109 0.35 5.29 -22.25
N SER A 110 0.39 6.08 -23.31
CA SER A 110 0.89 5.64 -24.61
C SER A 110 2.42 5.76 -24.64
N GLU A 111 3.10 4.70 -25.01
CA GLU A 111 4.56 4.68 -25.17
C GLU A 111 4.95 4.33 -26.61
N ALA A 112 5.67 5.25 -27.26
CA ALA A 112 6.29 5.00 -28.55
C ALA A 112 7.54 4.13 -28.37
N ARG A 113 7.70 3.09 -29.18
CA ARG A 113 8.83 2.18 -29.18
C ARG A 113 9.82 2.51 -30.31
N ALA A 114 11.05 2.05 -30.15
CA ALA A 114 12.11 2.27 -31.12
C ALA A 114 11.82 1.67 -32.53
N ASP A 115 10.98 0.64 -32.58
CA ASP A 115 10.54 0.01 -33.84
C ASP A 115 9.40 0.75 -34.54
N GLY A 116 8.99 1.91 -34.03
CA GLY A 116 7.88 2.72 -34.54
C GLY A 116 6.50 2.26 -34.08
N SER A 117 6.37 1.18 -33.36
CA SER A 117 5.11 0.75 -32.74
C SER A 117 4.78 1.55 -31.48
N THR A 118 3.56 1.43 -31.01
CA THR A 118 3.13 1.97 -29.72
C THR A 118 2.67 0.84 -28.82
N ARG A 119 2.86 1.00 -27.50
CA ARG A 119 2.28 0.12 -26.50
C ARG A 119 1.59 0.92 -25.40
N VAL A 120 0.70 0.25 -24.68
CA VAL A 120 0.04 0.81 -23.51
C VAL A 120 0.85 0.44 -22.26
N VAL A 121 1.10 1.44 -21.42
CA VAL A 121 1.63 1.26 -20.07
C VAL A 121 0.51 1.54 -19.08
N HIS A 122 0.17 0.55 -18.26
CA HIS A 122 -0.88 0.66 -17.26
C HIS A 122 -0.35 1.25 -15.95
N ARG A 123 -1.01 2.28 -15.45
CA ARG A 123 -0.82 2.82 -14.09
C ARG A 123 -1.66 2.00 -13.13
N MET A 124 -1.02 1.29 -12.20
CA MET A 124 -1.70 0.39 -11.25
C MET A 124 -2.57 1.14 -10.23
N GLY A 125 -2.32 2.45 -10.05
CA GLY A 125 -2.91 3.20 -8.94
C GLY A 125 -2.36 2.76 -7.57
N ASP A 126 -1.29 2.02 -7.58
CA ASP A 126 -0.52 1.54 -6.45
C ASP A 126 0.83 2.26 -6.39
N VAL A 127 1.39 2.38 -5.20
CA VAL A 127 2.72 2.93 -5.00
C VAL A 127 3.66 1.87 -4.43
N GLY A 128 4.92 1.94 -4.83
CA GLY A 128 5.92 0.97 -4.42
C GLY A 128 7.30 1.30 -4.95
N TYR A 129 8.25 0.40 -4.75
CA TYR A 129 9.63 0.56 -5.18
C TYR A 129 10.28 -0.79 -5.45
N PHE A 130 11.40 -0.80 -6.16
CA PHE A 130 12.29 -1.97 -6.26
C PHE A 130 13.41 -1.86 -5.23
N ASP A 131 13.67 -2.97 -4.51
CA ASP A 131 14.84 -3.08 -3.65
C ASP A 131 16.11 -3.46 -4.42
N ALA A 132 17.25 -3.59 -3.70
CA ALA A 132 18.54 -3.93 -4.29
C ALA A 132 18.58 -5.33 -4.92
N ASP A 133 17.69 -6.23 -4.47
CA ASP A 133 17.56 -7.59 -5.00
C ASP A 133 16.59 -7.70 -6.18
N GLY A 134 16.04 -6.56 -6.64
CA GLY A 134 15.06 -6.50 -7.73
C GLY A 134 13.67 -7.01 -7.35
N ARG A 135 13.34 -7.05 -6.05
CA ARG A 135 12.00 -7.38 -5.57
C ARG A 135 11.15 -6.12 -5.55
N LEU A 136 9.90 -6.26 -5.96
CA LEU A 136 8.90 -5.20 -5.90
C LEU A 136 8.28 -5.17 -4.49
N TRP A 137 8.23 -3.99 -3.90
CA TRP A 137 7.60 -3.71 -2.62
C TRP A 137 6.39 -2.81 -2.83
N PHE A 138 5.23 -3.26 -2.37
CA PHE A 138 3.98 -2.52 -2.40
C PHE A 138 3.87 -1.66 -1.13
N CYS A 139 3.65 -0.36 -1.31
CA CYS A 139 3.54 0.60 -0.22
C CYS A 139 2.11 1.10 0.03
N GLY A 140 1.15 0.69 -0.80
CA GLY A 140 -0.27 1.01 -0.65
C GLY A 140 -0.89 1.61 -1.92
N ARG A 141 -2.17 1.98 -1.83
CA ARG A 141 -2.87 2.65 -2.91
C ARG A 141 -2.44 4.10 -3.02
N LYS A 142 -2.20 4.59 -4.24
CA LYS A 142 -1.86 5.99 -4.51
C LYS A 142 -2.86 6.97 -3.88
N THR A 143 -4.16 6.67 -4.02
CA THR A 143 -5.25 7.50 -3.49
C THR A 143 -5.39 7.47 -1.97
N GLN A 144 -4.72 6.53 -1.30
CA GLN A 144 -4.77 6.37 0.16
C GLN A 144 -3.51 6.89 0.86
N ARG A 145 -2.54 7.42 0.09
CA ARG A 145 -1.40 8.09 0.69
C ARG A 145 -1.86 9.33 1.46
N LEU A 146 -1.21 9.62 2.55
CA LEU A 146 -1.41 10.88 3.24
C LEU A 146 -0.41 11.90 2.70
N GLU A 147 -0.89 13.11 2.45
CA GLU A 147 -0.05 14.24 2.07
C GLU A 147 0.12 15.18 3.28
N THR A 148 1.21 14.95 4.02
CA THR A 148 1.52 15.74 5.23
C THR A 148 2.45 16.91 4.90
N ALA A 149 2.57 17.86 5.83
CA ALA A 149 3.52 18.96 5.71
C ALA A 149 5.00 18.51 5.62
N HIS A 150 5.28 17.24 5.91
CA HIS A 150 6.62 16.67 5.97
C HIS A 150 6.89 15.61 4.91
N GLY A 151 6.00 15.50 3.94
CA GLY A 151 6.04 14.50 2.89
C GLY A 151 4.94 13.45 3.03
N PRO A 152 4.85 12.55 2.04
CA PRO A 152 3.81 11.54 2.01
C PRO A 152 4.06 10.43 3.04
N LEU A 153 2.96 9.87 3.56
CA LEU A 153 2.95 8.61 4.31
C LEU A 153 2.12 7.58 3.54
N TYR A 154 2.60 6.34 3.53
CA TYR A 154 1.98 5.25 2.79
C TYR A 154 1.45 4.18 3.75
N THR A 155 0.25 3.70 3.49
CA THR A 155 -0.49 2.83 4.40
C THR A 155 0.25 1.52 4.71
N GLU A 156 0.84 0.89 3.68
CA GLU A 156 1.55 -0.38 3.86
C GLU A 156 2.97 -0.22 4.45
N GLN A 157 3.45 1.01 4.57
CA GLN A 157 4.69 1.28 5.32
C GLN A 157 4.43 1.63 6.78
N VAL A 158 3.21 1.99 7.12
CA VAL A 158 2.84 2.40 8.48
C VAL A 158 2.08 1.29 9.22
N GLU A 159 1.02 0.78 8.63
CA GLU A 159 0.09 -0.12 9.33
C GLU A 159 0.71 -1.45 9.78
N PRO A 160 1.58 -2.11 9.00
CA PRO A 160 2.21 -3.35 9.44
C PRO A 160 3.07 -3.21 10.70
N VAL A 161 3.69 -2.03 10.91
CA VAL A 161 4.47 -1.73 12.11
C VAL A 161 3.64 -1.93 13.37
N PHE A 162 2.44 -1.36 13.39
CA PHE A 162 1.55 -1.43 14.54
C PHE A 162 0.72 -2.72 14.58
N ASN A 163 0.43 -3.33 13.43
CA ASN A 163 -0.25 -4.63 13.36
C ASN A 163 0.57 -5.78 13.96
N ALA A 164 1.89 -5.58 14.14
CA ALA A 164 2.77 -6.54 14.80
C ALA A 164 2.63 -6.53 16.34
N LEU A 165 2.01 -5.49 16.92
CA LEU A 165 1.86 -5.35 18.36
C LEU A 165 0.80 -6.31 18.91
N ASP A 166 1.15 -6.99 19.99
CA ASP A 166 0.22 -7.85 20.72
C ASP A 166 -0.99 -7.06 21.23
N GLY A 167 -2.18 -7.60 21.04
CA GLY A 167 -3.44 -7.01 21.42
C GLY A 167 -4.08 -6.15 20.34
N ILE A 168 -3.35 -5.77 19.30
CA ILE A 168 -3.88 -5.07 18.12
C ILE A 168 -4.47 -6.09 17.15
N ALA A 169 -5.72 -5.90 16.75
CA ALA A 169 -6.38 -6.72 15.73
C ALA A 169 -6.04 -6.24 14.32
N ARG A 170 -6.13 -4.93 14.09
CA ARG A 170 -5.73 -4.25 12.85
C ARG A 170 -5.66 -2.74 13.06
N THR A 171 -4.92 -2.09 12.17
CA THR A 171 -4.76 -0.63 12.16
C THR A 171 -5.16 -0.03 10.82
N ALA A 172 -5.44 1.26 10.81
CA ALA A 172 -5.68 2.02 9.59
C ALA A 172 -5.13 3.44 9.75
N LEU A 173 -4.24 3.83 8.86
CA LEU A 173 -3.71 5.18 8.77
C LEU A 173 -4.69 6.05 8.00
N VAL A 174 -5.10 7.18 8.59
CA VAL A 174 -5.95 8.19 7.94
C VAL A 174 -5.38 9.59 8.14
N GLY A 175 -5.65 10.47 7.18
CA GLY A 175 -5.27 11.89 7.25
C GLY A 175 -6.46 12.75 7.66
N VAL A 176 -6.26 13.64 8.62
CA VAL A 176 -7.24 14.64 9.03
C VAL A 176 -6.76 16.03 8.61
N GLY A 177 -7.63 16.80 7.98
CA GLY A 177 -7.30 18.13 7.47
C GLY A 177 -7.04 18.16 5.95
N PRO A 178 -6.60 19.31 5.40
CA PRO A 178 -6.44 19.51 3.96
C PRO A 178 -5.23 18.74 3.41
N ALA A 179 -5.32 18.31 2.14
CA ALA A 179 -4.21 17.70 1.42
C ALA A 179 -2.96 18.59 1.48
N GLY A 180 -1.79 17.99 1.57
CA GLY A 180 -0.49 18.66 1.74
C GLY A 180 -0.18 19.11 3.17
N ARG A 181 -1.18 19.03 4.09
CA ARG A 181 -1.03 19.37 5.52
C ARG A 181 -1.85 18.43 6.42
N GLN A 182 -2.14 17.24 5.92
CA GLN A 182 -2.90 16.26 6.71
C GLN A 182 -2.14 15.89 7.99
N LEU A 183 -2.86 15.83 9.09
CA LEU A 183 -2.37 15.27 10.35
C LEU A 183 -2.57 13.75 10.28
N PRO A 184 -1.50 12.95 10.45
CA PRO A 184 -1.61 11.50 10.44
C PRO A 184 -2.26 11.02 11.74
N VAL A 185 -3.29 10.19 11.60
CA VAL A 185 -3.99 9.54 12.70
C VAL A 185 -3.98 8.04 12.45
N LEU A 186 -3.49 7.28 13.42
CA LEU A 186 -3.59 5.83 13.40
C LEU A 186 -4.84 5.39 14.17
N CYS A 187 -5.83 4.91 13.44
CA CYS A 187 -6.97 4.22 14.05
C CYS A 187 -6.60 2.76 14.26
N TYR A 188 -7.07 2.16 15.35
CA TYR A 188 -6.81 0.76 15.65
C TYR A 188 -8.04 0.05 16.24
N GLU A 189 -8.10 -1.25 16.05
CA GLU A 189 -9.03 -2.17 16.69
C GLU A 189 -8.26 -3.14 17.56
N LEU A 190 -8.89 -3.57 18.65
CA LEU A 190 -8.29 -4.50 19.60
C LEU A 190 -8.73 -5.93 19.33
N GLN A 191 -7.85 -6.87 19.63
CA GLN A 191 -8.20 -8.28 19.68
C GLN A 191 -9.24 -8.53 20.78
N PRO A 192 -10.14 -9.52 20.61
CA PRO A 192 -11.09 -9.90 21.65
C PRO A 192 -10.39 -10.18 22.99
N GLY A 193 -10.88 -9.57 24.06
CA GLY A 193 -10.30 -9.71 25.40
C GLY A 193 -9.16 -8.74 25.72
N THR A 194 -8.73 -7.92 24.78
CA THR A 194 -7.76 -6.86 25.04
C THR A 194 -8.48 -5.57 25.44
N ALA A 195 -7.98 -4.90 26.48
CA ALA A 195 -8.49 -3.59 26.89
C ALA A 195 -7.57 -2.46 26.38
N ASP A 196 -8.16 -1.34 26.02
CA ASP A 196 -7.39 -0.10 25.84
C ASP A 196 -6.89 0.38 27.20
N SER A 197 -5.59 0.55 27.30
CA SER A 197 -4.94 0.89 28.55
C SER A 197 -3.83 1.92 28.33
N PRO A 198 -3.46 2.70 29.37
CA PRO A 198 -2.31 3.60 29.28
C PRO A 198 -1.02 2.90 28.84
N ALA A 199 -0.85 1.64 29.22
CA ALA A 199 0.31 0.83 28.82
C ALA A 199 0.29 0.52 27.31
N LEU A 200 -0.87 0.17 26.73
CA LEU A 200 -1.00 -0.03 25.30
C LEU A 200 -0.79 1.28 24.52
N GLN A 201 -1.35 2.38 24.99
CA GLN A 201 -1.15 3.70 24.41
C GLN A 201 0.33 4.11 24.44
N GLN A 202 1.05 3.77 25.50
CA GLN A 202 2.49 4.02 25.57
C GLN A 202 3.25 3.16 24.56
N ARG A 203 2.94 1.87 24.46
CA ARG A 203 3.54 0.98 23.46
C ARG A 203 3.32 1.48 22.02
N LEU A 204 2.13 2.00 21.69
CA LEU A 204 1.88 2.58 20.37
C LEU A 204 2.79 3.79 20.09
N ARG A 205 3.00 4.66 21.10
CA ARG A 205 3.93 5.81 20.99
C ARG A 205 5.38 5.37 20.85
N ASP A 206 5.80 4.39 21.64
CA ASP A 206 7.16 3.87 21.60
C ASP A 206 7.46 3.22 20.25
N GLU A 207 6.51 2.45 19.71
CA GLU A 207 6.62 1.85 18.39
C GLU A 207 6.66 2.92 17.27
N ALA A 208 5.82 3.95 17.38
CA ALA A 208 5.87 5.06 16.42
C ALA A 208 7.23 5.77 16.43
N ALA A 209 7.84 5.91 17.60
CA ALA A 209 9.16 6.55 17.75
C ALA A 209 10.32 5.67 17.27
N ALA A 210 10.14 4.36 17.18
CA ALA A 210 11.18 3.42 16.80
C ALA A 210 11.47 3.40 15.29
N HIS A 211 10.54 3.89 14.45
CA HIS A 211 10.66 3.81 13.00
C HIS A 211 10.54 5.20 12.35
N ALA A 212 11.46 5.52 11.45
CA ALA A 212 11.50 6.83 10.78
C ALA A 212 10.19 7.17 10.02
N GLY A 213 9.54 6.16 9.43
CA GLY A 213 8.28 6.32 8.69
C GLY A 213 7.05 6.57 9.56
N THR A 214 7.12 6.31 10.86
CA THR A 214 6.01 6.46 11.81
C THR A 214 6.25 7.51 12.89
N LEU A 215 7.46 8.04 13.00
CA LEU A 215 7.92 8.97 14.05
C LEU A 215 6.99 10.19 14.27
N ARG A 216 6.23 10.57 13.25
CA ARG A 216 5.33 11.74 13.30
C ARG A 216 3.87 11.38 13.55
N ILE A 217 3.59 10.12 13.85
CA ILE A 217 2.24 9.66 14.21
C ILE A 217 2.08 9.80 15.72
N GLU A 218 1.40 10.85 16.14
CA GLU A 218 1.19 11.17 17.56
C GLU A 218 -0.26 10.89 18.03
N ARG A 219 -1.16 10.59 17.09
CA ARG A 219 -2.58 10.38 17.35
C ARG A 219 -2.98 8.94 17.10
N PHE A 220 -3.42 8.28 18.15
CA PHE A 220 -3.86 6.88 18.18
C PHE A 220 -5.30 6.86 18.68
N LEU A 221 -6.24 6.37 17.86
CA LEU A 221 -7.65 6.36 18.18
C LEU A 221 -8.22 4.93 18.12
N LEU A 222 -8.71 4.45 19.25
CA LEU A 222 -9.45 3.19 19.31
C LEU A 222 -10.79 3.33 18.58
N HIS A 223 -11.04 2.44 17.61
CA HIS A 223 -12.32 2.36 16.90
C HIS A 223 -13.03 1.04 17.24
N PRO A 224 -14.34 1.05 17.51
CA PRO A 224 -15.08 -0.16 17.91
C PRO A 224 -15.24 -1.20 16.79
N GLY A 225 -15.15 -0.78 15.52
CA GLY A 225 -15.25 -1.65 14.35
C GLY A 225 -15.16 -0.82 13.08
N PHE A 226 -14.06 -1.00 12.29
CA PHE A 226 -13.82 -0.19 11.09
C PHE A 226 -14.95 -0.29 10.07
N PRO A 227 -15.33 0.83 9.41
CA PRO A 227 -16.22 0.77 8.27
C PRO A 227 -15.53 -0.01 7.14
N VAL A 228 -16.13 -1.12 6.74
CA VAL A 228 -15.62 -1.98 5.67
C VAL A 228 -16.63 -2.09 4.52
N ASP A 229 -16.15 -2.42 3.33
CA ASP A 229 -17.02 -2.74 2.20
C ASP A 229 -17.77 -4.05 2.52
N ILE A 230 -19.09 -4.04 2.35
CA ILE A 230 -19.96 -5.19 2.65
C ILE A 230 -19.57 -6.42 1.83
N ARG A 231 -19.05 -6.22 0.62
CA ARG A 231 -18.62 -7.29 -0.28
C ARG A 231 -17.19 -7.79 -0.02
N HIS A 232 -16.38 -6.97 0.65
CA HIS A 232 -14.96 -7.23 0.89
C HIS A 232 -14.56 -6.69 2.26
N ASN A 233 -14.77 -7.47 3.31
CA ASN A 233 -14.47 -7.13 4.71
C ASN A 233 -13.01 -6.65 4.96
N ALA A 234 -12.11 -6.92 4.02
CA ALA A 234 -10.72 -6.45 4.09
C ALA A 234 -10.56 -4.98 3.64
N LYS A 235 -11.53 -4.43 2.87
CA LYS A 235 -11.43 -3.07 2.33
C LYS A 235 -12.00 -2.05 3.29
N ILE A 236 -11.12 -1.36 4.00
CA ILE A 236 -11.48 -0.32 4.98
C ILE A 236 -11.98 0.93 4.23
N GLY A 237 -13.11 1.48 4.66
CA GLY A 237 -13.67 2.74 4.19
C GLY A 237 -12.92 3.94 4.81
N ARG A 238 -11.70 4.22 4.33
CA ARG A 238 -10.78 5.21 4.93
C ARG A 238 -11.34 6.62 4.97
N GLU A 239 -12.14 7.03 4.00
CA GLU A 239 -12.79 8.35 4.00
C GLU A 239 -13.76 8.50 5.18
N LYS A 240 -14.58 7.46 5.45
CA LYS A 240 -15.47 7.44 6.59
C LYS A 240 -14.71 7.42 7.91
N LEU A 241 -13.62 6.68 7.95
CA LEU A 241 -12.76 6.60 9.13
C LEU A 241 -12.03 7.92 9.40
N ALA A 242 -11.55 8.61 8.36
CA ALA A 242 -10.95 9.94 8.47
C ALA A 242 -11.95 10.99 9.00
N ALA A 243 -13.20 10.98 8.47
CA ALA A 243 -14.25 11.85 8.98
C ALA A 243 -14.59 11.57 10.46
N TRP A 244 -14.65 10.29 10.84
CA TRP A 244 -14.84 9.90 12.24
C TRP A 244 -13.65 10.36 13.11
N ALA A 245 -12.42 10.18 12.67
CA ALA A 245 -11.24 10.62 13.41
C ALA A 245 -11.23 12.14 13.62
N ALA A 246 -11.62 12.92 12.61
CA ALA A 246 -11.73 14.37 12.71
C ALA A 246 -12.68 14.80 13.85
N THR A 247 -13.87 14.18 13.95
CA THR A 247 -14.83 14.50 15.03
C THR A 247 -14.29 14.17 16.43
N ARG A 248 -13.40 13.16 16.54
CA ARG A 248 -12.79 12.80 17.83
C ARG A 248 -11.66 13.72 18.23
N MET A 249 -10.97 14.32 17.25
CA MET A 249 -9.90 15.29 17.51
C MET A 249 -10.42 16.67 17.91
N GLU A 250 -11.67 17.01 17.55
CA GLU A 250 -12.32 18.27 17.91
C GLU A 250 -12.93 18.24 19.33
N GLN A 251 -13.13 17.06 19.91
CA GLN A 251 -13.64 16.91 21.27
C GLN A 251 -12.50 17.18 22.27
N PRO A 252 -12.65 18.14 23.19
CA PRO A 252 -11.69 18.31 24.29
C PRO A 252 -11.65 17.03 25.13
N ALA A 253 -10.44 16.64 25.56
CA ALA A 253 -10.20 15.46 26.40
C ALA A 253 -10.83 15.64 27.79
#